data_3ef81817fd1e7e8869a9964397e6a2bb
#
_entry.id   3ef81817fd1e7e8869a9964397e6a2bb
#
_cell.length_a   1.000
_cell.length_b   1.000
_cell.length_c   1.000
_cell.angle_alpha   90.00
_cell.angle_beta   90.00
_cell.angle_gamma   90.00
#
_symmetry.space_group_name_H-M   'P 1'
#
loop_
_entity.id
_entity.type
_entity.pdbx_description
1 polymer ?
#
loop_
_entity_poly.entity_id
_entity_poly.type
_entity_poly.pdbx_seq_one_letter_code
_entity_poly.pdbx_strand_id
1 'polypeptide(L)'
;KSQYPETIFHGTDVGHQYDTTGQRALNYLKENKLENTEQYLLTQEAIKQGRYFYKHSDDVYRENKMVENFIREFDKLKGENIMGIYGGAHTGFDAMDYMTGSVPNMASQLKERYGDNIYSEDLSWLAKDIESSRTDILTVNQKNYEASYFGKQDLTGFKDYAYREFWRLENAYEDFKDNEKTGDVLPYDEYPMLIEEGQVFVIDYTKTDGSVNRLYYRSDGYVWNGLQSTEEFAIE
;
A
#
# COMPACT_ATOMS: atom_id res chain seq x y z
N LYS A 1 15.53 -3.42 13.52
CA LYS A 1 16.92 -3.87 13.62
C LYS A 1 17.51 -3.69 15.02
N SER A 2 17.08 -2.73 15.81
CA SER A 2 17.53 -2.55 17.20
C SER A 2 17.23 -3.77 18.09
N GLN A 3 16.10 -4.45 17.87
CA GLN A 3 15.71 -5.67 18.61
C GLN A 3 16.29 -6.95 17.98
N TYR A 4 16.54 -6.93 16.67
CA TYR A 4 17.05 -8.07 15.90
C TYR A 4 18.21 -7.60 15.02
N PRO A 5 19.40 -7.39 15.62
CA PRO A 5 20.54 -6.81 14.90
C PRO A 5 21.07 -7.70 13.77
N GLU A 6 20.89 -9.01 13.87
CA GLU A 6 21.26 -10.02 12.88
C GLU A 6 20.38 -10.02 11.64
N THR A 7 19.20 -9.36 11.67
CA THR A 7 18.31 -9.32 10.52
C THR A 7 18.96 -8.62 9.32
N ILE A 8 18.99 -9.30 8.20
CA ILE A 8 19.48 -8.77 6.92
C ILE A 8 18.28 -8.38 6.08
N PHE A 9 18.34 -7.19 5.48
CA PHE A 9 17.30 -6.68 4.59
C PHE A 9 17.82 -6.67 3.15
N HIS A 10 17.04 -7.23 2.24
CA HIS A 10 17.31 -7.23 0.81
C HIS A 10 16.22 -6.44 0.08
N GLY A 11 16.62 -5.45 -0.71
CA GLY A 11 15.72 -4.77 -1.64
C GLY A 11 15.61 -5.58 -2.93
N THR A 12 14.40 -5.95 -3.32
CA THR A 12 14.17 -6.78 -4.50
C THR A 12 13.41 -6.07 -5.61
N ASP A 13 12.73 -4.96 -5.33
CA ASP A 13 12.09 -4.14 -6.37
C ASP A 13 13.10 -3.24 -7.11
N VAL A 14 12.68 -2.67 -8.23
CA VAL A 14 13.45 -1.64 -8.93
C VAL A 14 13.61 -0.40 -8.04
N GLY A 15 14.66 0.37 -8.25
CA GLY A 15 14.95 1.54 -7.44
C GLY A 15 13.96 2.69 -7.65
N HIS A 16 12.87 2.75 -6.90
CA HIS A 16 11.86 3.81 -7.01
C HIS A 16 12.40 5.21 -6.72
N GLN A 17 13.40 5.32 -5.85
CA GLN A 17 14.07 6.60 -5.54
C GLN A 17 15.50 6.64 -6.11
N TYR A 18 15.65 6.21 -7.36
CA TYR A 18 16.94 6.04 -8.02
C TYR A 18 17.75 7.34 -8.16
N ASP A 19 17.09 8.48 -8.37
CA ASP A 19 17.68 9.80 -8.57
C ASP A 19 17.91 10.58 -7.27
N THR A 20 17.33 10.16 -6.16
CA THR A 20 17.44 10.78 -4.84
C THR A 20 18.19 9.90 -3.85
N THR A 21 17.49 9.03 -3.14
CA THR A 21 18.08 8.14 -2.13
C THR A 21 19.11 7.17 -2.72
N GLY A 22 18.84 6.63 -3.92
CA GLY A 22 19.79 5.75 -4.62
C GLY A 22 21.11 6.48 -4.92
N GLN A 23 21.02 7.70 -5.46
CA GLN A 23 22.21 8.49 -5.75
C GLN A 23 22.96 8.91 -4.48
N ARG A 24 22.25 9.25 -3.41
CA ARG A 24 22.85 9.56 -2.11
C ARG A 24 23.60 8.35 -1.53
N ALA A 25 23.00 7.14 -1.61
CA ALA A 25 23.65 5.91 -1.16
C ALA A 25 24.92 5.61 -1.97
N LEU A 26 24.85 5.78 -3.29
CA LEU A 26 26.01 5.58 -4.18
C LEU A 26 27.16 6.56 -3.85
N ASN A 27 26.84 7.82 -3.60
CA ASN A 27 27.83 8.83 -3.22
C ASN A 27 28.48 8.50 -1.86
N TYR A 28 27.67 8.10 -0.87
CA TYR A 28 28.19 7.64 0.43
C TYR A 28 29.17 6.48 0.29
N LEU A 29 28.84 5.48 -0.53
CA LEU A 29 29.71 4.33 -0.75
C LEU A 29 31.04 4.75 -1.42
N LYS A 30 31.01 5.69 -2.37
CA LYS A 30 32.23 6.24 -2.99
C LYS A 30 33.09 7.03 -2.00
N GLU A 31 32.49 7.92 -1.23
CA GLU A 31 33.19 8.74 -0.24
C GLU A 31 33.89 7.87 0.82
N ASN A 32 33.35 6.68 1.11
CA ASN A 32 33.91 5.71 2.04
C ASN A 32 34.80 4.65 1.34
N LYS A 33 35.14 4.80 0.06
CA LYS A 33 35.99 3.89 -0.74
C LYS A 33 35.48 2.45 -0.78
N LEU A 34 34.15 2.31 -0.92
CA LEU A 34 33.45 1.02 -0.96
C LEU A 34 33.01 0.61 -2.37
N GLU A 35 33.64 1.17 -3.44
CA GLU A 35 33.27 0.90 -4.83
C GLU A 35 33.50 -0.56 -5.25
N ASN A 36 34.34 -1.30 -4.55
CA ASN A 36 34.60 -2.71 -4.82
C ASN A 36 33.69 -3.66 -4.02
N THR A 37 32.65 -3.14 -3.34
CA THR A 37 31.72 -3.94 -2.56
C THR A 37 30.50 -4.37 -3.37
N GLU A 38 29.89 -5.48 -2.97
CA GLU A 38 28.62 -5.93 -3.54
C GLU A 38 27.54 -4.87 -3.38
N GLN A 39 27.47 -4.18 -2.25
CA GLN A 39 26.51 -3.10 -1.98
C GLN A 39 26.60 -1.97 -3.00
N TYR A 40 27.81 -1.63 -3.43
CA TYR A 40 28.01 -0.61 -4.46
C TYR A 40 27.44 -1.07 -5.81
N LEU A 41 27.72 -2.30 -6.21
CA LEU A 41 27.23 -2.87 -7.47
C LEU A 41 25.70 -3.00 -7.47
N LEU A 42 25.12 -3.49 -6.36
CA LEU A 42 23.66 -3.61 -6.21
C LEU A 42 22.98 -2.23 -6.21
N THR A 43 23.60 -1.22 -5.58
CA THR A 43 23.07 0.16 -5.62
C THR A 43 23.09 0.72 -7.06
N GLN A 44 24.16 0.51 -7.79
CA GLN A 44 24.23 0.91 -9.22
C GLN A 44 23.17 0.21 -10.06
N GLU A 45 22.97 -1.09 -9.83
CA GLU A 45 21.97 -1.88 -10.54
C GLU A 45 20.56 -1.39 -10.23
N ALA A 46 20.22 -1.18 -8.95
CA ALA A 46 18.91 -0.65 -8.56
C ALA A 46 18.62 0.72 -9.18
N ILE A 47 19.61 1.63 -9.22
CA ILE A 47 19.51 2.91 -9.91
C ILE A 47 19.23 2.72 -11.41
N LYS A 48 19.94 1.80 -12.06
CA LYS A 48 19.75 1.51 -13.49
C LYS A 48 18.36 0.95 -13.78
N GLN A 49 17.91 0.00 -12.96
CA GLN A 49 16.58 -0.61 -13.06
C GLN A 49 15.48 0.44 -12.86
N GLY A 50 15.56 1.28 -11.83
CA GLY A 50 14.60 2.34 -11.57
C GLY A 50 14.55 3.35 -12.71
N ARG A 51 15.70 3.80 -13.19
CA ARG A 51 15.77 4.73 -14.33
C ARG A 51 15.13 4.15 -15.58
N TYR A 52 15.34 2.88 -15.86
CA TYR A 52 14.73 2.21 -17.01
C TYR A 52 13.20 2.16 -16.84
N PHE A 53 12.72 1.66 -15.70
CA PHE A 53 11.30 1.52 -15.40
C PHE A 53 10.56 2.86 -15.55
N TYR A 54 11.02 3.92 -14.88
CA TYR A 54 10.36 5.23 -14.93
C TYR A 54 10.47 5.93 -16.29
N LYS A 55 11.49 5.62 -17.08
CA LYS A 55 11.60 6.15 -18.43
C LYS A 55 10.62 5.50 -19.41
N HIS A 56 10.33 4.22 -19.22
CA HIS A 56 9.57 3.42 -20.19
C HIS A 56 8.18 3.02 -19.68
N SER A 57 7.89 3.19 -18.37
CA SER A 57 6.67 2.70 -17.70
C SER A 57 6.42 1.22 -18.01
N ASP A 58 7.48 0.40 -17.96
CA ASP A 58 7.48 -1.01 -18.36
C ASP A 58 7.22 -1.90 -17.13
N ASP A 59 5.95 -2.18 -16.87
CA ASP A 59 5.53 -2.99 -15.74
C ASP A 59 5.98 -4.45 -15.87
N VAL A 60 6.01 -4.99 -17.09
CA VAL A 60 6.55 -6.34 -17.34
C VAL A 60 8.03 -6.42 -16.95
N TYR A 61 8.81 -5.40 -17.33
CA TYR A 61 10.20 -5.31 -16.90
C TYR A 61 10.33 -5.28 -15.38
N ARG A 62 9.51 -4.46 -14.71
CA ARG A 62 9.54 -4.36 -13.24
C ARG A 62 9.22 -5.69 -12.58
N GLU A 63 8.14 -6.35 -12.99
CA GLU A 63 7.72 -7.64 -12.44
C GLU A 63 8.84 -8.68 -12.56
N ASN A 64 9.43 -8.82 -13.74
CA ASN A 64 10.53 -9.74 -13.97
C ASN A 64 11.79 -9.37 -13.16
N LYS A 65 12.09 -8.08 -12.97
CA LYS A 65 13.24 -7.65 -12.15
C LYS A 65 13.06 -7.94 -10.67
N MET A 66 11.85 -7.84 -10.14
CA MET A 66 11.57 -8.28 -8.75
C MET A 66 11.88 -9.78 -8.58
N VAL A 67 11.47 -10.61 -9.53
CA VAL A 67 11.77 -12.05 -9.53
C VAL A 67 13.27 -12.30 -9.59
N GLU A 68 13.97 -11.70 -10.57
CA GLU A 68 15.41 -11.86 -10.74
C GLU A 68 16.20 -11.43 -9.49
N ASN A 69 15.85 -10.27 -8.93
CA ASN A 69 16.49 -9.74 -7.74
C ASN A 69 16.25 -10.64 -6.52
N PHE A 70 15.02 -11.15 -6.35
CA PHE A 70 14.69 -12.09 -5.27
C PHE A 70 15.50 -13.37 -5.41
N ILE A 71 15.49 -14.01 -6.58
CA ILE A 71 16.22 -15.26 -6.84
C ILE A 71 17.70 -15.10 -6.56
N ARG A 72 18.30 -14.01 -7.01
CA ARG A 72 19.71 -13.71 -6.78
C ARG A 72 20.06 -13.68 -5.29
N GLU A 73 19.20 -13.07 -4.47
CA GLU A 73 19.47 -12.98 -3.03
C GLU A 73 19.14 -14.29 -2.31
N PHE A 74 18.02 -14.92 -2.66
CA PHE A 74 17.59 -16.16 -2.01
C PHE A 74 18.51 -17.34 -2.32
N ASP A 75 18.98 -17.50 -3.57
CA ASP A 75 19.86 -18.61 -3.95
C ASP A 75 21.23 -18.55 -3.27
N LYS A 76 21.62 -17.40 -2.67
CA LYS A 76 22.81 -17.28 -1.84
C LYS A 76 22.61 -17.85 -0.42
N LEU A 77 21.35 -17.92 0.03
CA LEU A 77 20.98 -18.33 1.38
C LEU A 77 20.85 -19.85 1.42
N LYS A 78 21.85 -20.56 1.95
CA LYS A 78 21.85 -22.02 2.00
C LYS A 78 21.06 -22.51 3.21
N GLY A 79 19.80 -22.91 2.99
CA GLY A 79 18.95 -23.51 4.02
C GLY A 79 18.33 -22.49 5.00
N GLU A 80 18.40 -21.22 4.69
CA GLU A 80 17.74 -20.15 5.44
C GLU A 80 16.33 -19.92 4.94
N ASN A 81 15.46 -19.42 5.81
CA ASN A 81 14.15 -18.94 5.43
C ASN A 81 14.19 -17.42 5.20
N ILE A 82 13.44 -16.97 4.21
CA ILE A 82 13.26 -15.56 3.91
C ILE A 82 11.78 -15.19 4.01
N MET A 83 11.51 -14.01 4.53
CA MET A 83 10.18 -13.41 4.50
C MET A 83 10.21 -12.19 3.58
N GLY A 84 9.32 -12.17 2.59
CA GLY A 84 9.09 -11.03 1.70
C GLY A 84 7.82 -10.27 2.09
N ILE A 85 7.84 -8.95 1.96
CA ILE A 85 6.67 -8.08 2.11
C ILE A 85 6.49 -7.31 0.82
N TYR A 86 5.36 -7.54 0.15
CA TYR A 86 5.04 -6.96 -1.15
C TYR A 86 3.61 -6.47 -1.20
N GLY A 87 3.29 -5.58 -2.14
CA GLY A 87 1.91 -5.23 -2.45
C GLY A 87 1.13 -6.42 -3.01
N GLY A 88 -0.18 -6.51 -2.70
CA GLY A 88 -1.05 -7.63 -3.07
C GLY A 88 -1.03 -8.00 -4.55
N ALA A 89 -0.79 -7.04 -5.44
CA ALA A 89 -0.66 -7.27 -6.89
C ALA A 89 0.46 -8.26 -7.28
N HIS A 90 1.45 -8.47 -6.41
CA HIS A 90 2.64 -9.29 -6.67
C HIS A 90 2.65 -10.62 -5.91
N THR A 91 1.65 -10.90 -5.07
CA THR A 91 1.69 -11.99 -4.08
C THR A 91 0.72 -13.14 -4.32
N GLY A 92 -0.30 -12.96 -5.17
CA GLY A 92 -1.25 -14.03 -5.51
C GLY A 92 -0.59 -15.14 -6.34
N PHE A 93 -0.84 -16.41 -6.02
CA PHE A 93 -0.47 -17.54 -6.88
C PHE A 93 -1.45 -17.67 -8.04
N ASP A 94 -0.98 -18.16 -9.18
CA ASP A 94 -1.75 -18.33 -10.42
C ASP A 94 -2.34 -17.00 -10.96
N ALA A 95 -1.69 -15.89 -10.65
CA ALA A 95 -2.09 -14.55 -11.08
C ALA A 95 -1.10 -13.97 -12.10
N MET A 96 -1.63 -13.13 -12.98
CA MET A 96 -0.84 -12.34 -13.93
C MET A 96 -0.46 -11.00 -13.30
N ASP A 97 0.51 -10.32 -13.90
CA ASP A 97 0.84 -8.95 -13.49
C ASP A 97 -0.41 -8.05 -13.60
N TYR A 98 -0.60 -7.23 -12.59
CA TYR A 98 -1.83 -6.44 -12.43
C TYR A 98 -2.03 -5.39 -13.53
N MET A 99 -0.93 -4.82 -14.05
CA MET A 99 -1.02 -3.68 -14.97
C MET A 99 -1.26 -4.10 -16.43
N THR A 100 -0.62 -5.19 -16.87
CA THR A 100 -0.66 -5.56 -18.30
C THR A 100 -1.34 -6.92 -18.53
N GLY A 101 -1.40 -7.78 -17.52
CA GLY A 101 -1.87 -9.15 -17.67
C GLY A 101 -1.02 -9.99 -18.64
N SER A 102 0.23 -9.59 -18.90
CA SER A 102 1.05 -10.17 -19.98
C SER A 102 2.02 -11.25 -19.49
N VAL A 103 2.42 -11.18 -18.23
CA VAL A 103 3.34 -12.14 -17.62
C VAL A 103 2.79 -12.60 -16.26
N PRO A 104 3.12 -13.81 -15.79
CA PRO A 104 2.79 -14.18 -14.41
C PRO A 104 3.38 -13.18 -13.42
N ASN A 105 2.64 -12.88 -12.35
CA ASN A 105 3.16 -12.01 -11.32
C ASN A 105 4.35 -12.65 -10.57
N MET A 106 5.01 -11.87 -9.70
CA MET A 106 6.20 -12.32 -8.97
C MET A 106 5.97 -13.64 -8.21
N ALA A 107 4.89 -13.74 -7.44
CA ALA A 107 4.62 -14.95 -6.64
C ALA A 107 4.37 -16.18 -7.52
N SER A 108 3.66 -16.04 -8.64
CA SER A 108 3.44 -17.12 -9.61
C SER A 108 4.75 -17.62 -10.22
N GLN A 109 5.64 -16.70 -10.64
CA GLN A 109 6.96 -17.06 -11.17
C GLN A 109 7.84 -17.74 -10.12
N LEU A 110 7.82 -17.27 -8.87
CA LEU A 110 8.57 -17.88 -7.78
C LEU A 110 7.98 -19.25 -7.40
N LYS A 111 6.64 -19.42 -7.45
CA LYS A 111 5.98 -20.73 -7.24
C LYS A 111 6.37 -21.74 -8.30
N GLU A 112 6.46 -21.34 -9.57
CA GLU A 112 6.96 -22.19 -10.64
C GLU A 112 8.39 -22.68 -10.37
N ARG A 113 9.25 -21.80 -9.85
CA ARG A 113 10.65 -22.13 -9.56
C ARG A 113 10.83 -22.98 -8.30
N TYR A 114 10.17 -22.63 -7.21
CA TYR A 114 10.44 -23.18 -5.88
C TYR A 114 9.40 -24.20 -5.40
N GLY A 115 8.30 -24.40 -6.17
CA GLY A 115 7.25 -25.38 -5.85
C GLY A 115 6.62 -25.11 -4.48
N ASP A 116 6.55 -26.14 -3.66
CA ASP A 116 5.91 -26.09 -2.35
C ASP A 116 6.81 -25.47 -1.25
N ASN A 117 8.01 -25.00 -1.62
CA ASN A 117 8.88 -24.28 -0.70
C ASN A 117 8.56 -22.79 -0.58
N ILE A 118 7.57 -22.29 -1.31
CA ILE A 118 7.07 -20.92 -1.20
C ILE A 118 5.65 -20.91 -0.67
N TYR A 119 5.38 -20.01 0.25
CA TYR A 119 4.07 -19.71 0.80
C TYR A 119 3.78 -18.23 0.62
N SER A 120 2.55 -17.89 0.31
CA SER A 120 2.08 -16.51 0.22
C SER A 120 0.76 -16.36 0.97
N GLU A 121 0.66 -15.32 1.76
CA GLU A 121 -0.54 -14.97 2.52
C GLU A 121 -0.93 -13.53 2.26
N ASP A 122 -2.19 -13.31 1.93
CA ASP A 122 -2.78 -11.98 1.87
C ASP A 122 -3.18 -11.56 3.28
N LEU A 123 -2.47 -10.59 3.84
CA LEU A 123 -2.72 -10.05 5.17
C LEU A 123 -3.63 -8.80 5.15
N SER A 124 -4.12 -8.39 4.00
CA SER A 124 -4.97 -7.20 3.86
C SER A 124 -6.27 -7.32 4.65
N TRP A 125 -6.77 -8.55 4.84
CA TRP A 125 -7.95 -8.85 5.64
C TRP A 125 -7.75 -8.58 7.15
N LEU A 126 -6.53 -8.68 7.67
CA LEU A 126 -6.24 -8.38 9.09
C LEU A 126 -6.52 -6.92 9.45
N ALA A 127 -6.37 -6.02 8.49
CA ALA A 127 -6.69 -4.61 8.69
C ALA A 127 -8.21 -4.33 8.69
N LYS A 128 -9.01 -5.30 8.23
CA LYS A 128 -10.46 -5.14 8.02
C LYS A 128 -11.31 -5.69 9.18
N ASP A 129 -10.71 -6.42 10.10
CA ASP A 129 -11.37 -6.89 11.34
C ASP A 129 -11.21 -5.89 12.50
N ILE A 130 -10.82 -4.65 12.21
CA ILE A 130 -10.69 -3.63 13.24
C ILE A 130 -12.09 -3.26 13.73
N GLU A 131 -12.35 -3.54 15.00
CA GLU A 131 -13.52 -3.07 15.68
C GLU A 131 -13.37 -1.59 16.10
N SER A 132 -14.49 -0.90 16.26
CA SER A 132 -14.46 0.47 16.75
C SER A 132 -13.88 0.53 18.15
N SER A 133 -12.92 1.41 18.36
CA SER A 133 -12.25 1.58 19.66
C SER A 133 -13.03 2.48 20.61
N ARG A 134 -13.94 3.30 20.09
CA ARG A 134 -14.84 4.17 20.85
C ARG A 134 -15.97 4.66 19.95
N THR A 135 -17.03 5.14 20.61
CA THR A 135 -18.13 5.86 19.97
C THR A 135 -18.12 7.32 20.45
N ASP A 136 -18.43 8.23 19.56
CA ASP A 136 -18.52 9.67 19.82
C ASP A 136 -19.74 10.26 19.10
N ILE A 137 -20.02 11.54 19.29
CA ILE A 137 -21.06 12.27 18.55
C ILE A 137 -20.38 13.18 17.53
N LEU A 138 -20.65 12.96 16.26
CA LEU A 138 -20.26 13.88 15.19
C LEU A 138 -21.46 14.68 14.70
N THR A 139 -21.28 16.00 14.61
CA THR A 139 -22.28 16.87 14.02
C THR A 139 -21.98 17.04 12.52
N VAL A 140 -22.93 16.66 11.69
CA VAL A 140 -22.88 16.85 10.23
C VAL A 140 -24.15 17.57 9.82
N ASN A 141 -24.02 18.68 9.10
CA ASN A 141 -25.15 19.49 8.63
C ASN A 141 -26.18 19.81 9.75
N GLN A 142 -25.68 20.24 10.91
CA GLN A 142 -26.45 20.61 12.13
C GLN A 142 -27.21 19.42 12.79
N LYS A 143 -27.04 18.19 12.29
CA LYS A 143 -27.59 16.98 12.88
C LYS A 143 -26.49 16.17 13.59
N ASN A 144 -26.81 15.66 14.75
CA ASN A 144 -25.89 14.83 15.55
C ASN A 144 -26.06 13.35 15.16
N TYR A 145 -24.95 12.68 14.93
CA TYR A 145 -24.87 11.25 14.66
C TYR A 145 -23.96 10.58 15.67
N GLU A 146 -24.36 9.41 16.10
CA GLU A 146 -23.43 8.49 16.75
C GLU A 146 -22.39 8.04 15.73
N ALA A 147 -21.11 8.10 16.09
CA ALA A 147 -19.99 7.80 15.19
C ALA A 147 -19.02 6.83 15.85
N SER A 148 -18.78 5.71 15.20
CA SER A 148 -17.79 4.72 15.61
C SER A 148 -16.40 5.08 15.05
N TYR A 149 -15.38 5.10 15.93
CA TYR A 149 -14.00 5.45 15.58
C TYR A 149 -13.16 4.20 15.31
N PHE A 150 -12.51 4.13 14.15
CA PHE A 150 -11.73 2.97 13.71
C PHE A 150 -10.22 3.22 13.66
N GLY A 151 -9.77 4.35 14.18
CA GLY A 151 -8.35 4.61 14.33
C GLY A 151 -7.81 5.63 13.36
N LYS A 152 -6.48 5.69 13.37
CA LYS A 152 -5.68 6.71 12.68
C LYS A 152 -4.64 6.04 11.81
N GLN A 153 -4.50 6.51 10.58
CA GLN A 153 -3.49 6.08 9.64
C GLN A 153 -2.48 7.21 9.41
N ASP A 154 -1.19 6.90 9.51
CA ASP A 154 -0.09 7.81 9.20
C ASP A 154 -0.01 8.03 7.68
N LEU A 155 0.06 9.30 7.27
CA LEU A 155 0.24 9.73 5.88
C LEU A 155 1.53 10.52 5.69
N THR A 156 2.46 10.46 6.63
CA THR A 156 3.73 11.18 6.56
C THR A 156 4.48 10.85 5.27
N GLY A 157 4.78 11.86 4.47
CA GLY A 157 5.42 11.73 3.16
C GLY A 157 4.45 11.61 1.98
N PHE A 158 3.13 11.61 2.23
CA PHE A 158 2.11 11.64 1.19
C PHE A 158 1.51 13.06 1.09
N LYS A 159 1.91 13.82 0.07
CA LYS A 159 1.52 15.24 -0.11
C LYS A 159 1.84 16.07 1.16
N ASP A 160 0.91 16.94 1.54
CA ASP A 160 0.96 17.80 2.73
C ASP A 160 0.22 17.22 3.94
N TYR A 161 -0.17 15.92 3.89
CA TYR A 161 -0.88 15.27 4.97
C TYR A 161 0.07 14.70 6.04
N ALA A 162 -0.39 14.75 7.30
CA ALA A 162 0.24 14.10 8.44
C ALA A 162 -0.43 12.74 8.72
N TYR A 163 -1.75 12.70 8.73
CA TYR A 163 -2.52 11.48 8.98
C TYR A 163 -3.97 11.64 8.53
N ARG A 164 -4.72 10.51 8.53
CA ARG A 164 -6.18 10.50 8.43
C ARG A 164 -6.80 9.66 9.53
N GLU A 165 -8.04 10.00 9.91
CA GLU A 165 -8.85 9.31 10.91
C GLU A 165 -10.15 8.84 10.32
N PHE A 166 -10.61 7.65 10.74
CA PHE A 166 -11.79 6.98 10.17
C PHE A 166 -12.93 6.91 11.17
N TRP A 167 -14.07 7.39 10.73
CA TRP A 167 -15.33 7.33 11.47
C TRP A 167 -16.41 6.71 10.61
N ARG A 168 -17.28 5.90 11.20
CA ARG A 168 -18.52 5.46 10.57
C ARG A 168 -19.68 6.12 11.31
N LEU A 169 -20.56 6.80 10.58
CA LEU A 169 -21.79 7.37 11.12
C LEU A 169 -22.85 6.26 11.21
N GLU A 170 -23.29 5.98 12.42
CA GLU A 170 -24.26 4.92 12.64
C GLU A 170 -25.66 5.36 12.20
N ASN A 171 -26.36 4.48 11.48
CA ASN A 171 -27.72 4.69 10.96
C ASN A 171 -27.92 5.98 10.13
N ALA A 172 -26.87 6.44 9.45
CA ALA A 172 -26.88 7.72 8.72
C ALA A 172 -27.24 7.60 7.23
N TYR A 173 -27.25 6.39 6.66
CA TYR A 173 -27.35 6.19 5.22
C TYR A 173 -28.59 6.85 4.58
N GLU A 174 -29.75 6.71 5.20
CA GLU A 174 -31.01 7.28 4.68
C GLU A 174 -30.98 8.82 4.57
N ASP A 175 -30.18 9.47 5.43
CA ASP A 175 -30.06 10.94 5.40
C ASP A 175 -29.11 11.43 4.27
N PHE A 176 -28.24 10.58 3.74
CA PHE A 176 -27.19 10.96 2.79
C PHE A 176 -27.22 10.21 1.46
N LYS A 177 -28.11 9.23 1.29
CA LYS A 177 -28.15 8.38 0.08
C LYS A 177 -28.40 9.15 -1.22
N ASP A 178 -29.13 10.27 -1.13
CA ASP A 178 -29.52 11.10 -2.27
C ASP A 178 -28.58 12.31 -2.50
N ASN A 179 -27.56 12.51 -1.64
CA ASN A 179 -26.59 13.59 -1.80
C ASN A 179 -25.78 13.41 -3.10
N GLU A 180 -25.40 14.52 -3.72
CA GLU A 180 -24.63 14.52 -4.96
C GLU A 180 -23.24 13.89 -4.76
N LYS A 181 -22.88 12.95 -5.64
CA LYS A 181 -21.55 12.34 -5.68
C LYS A 181 -20.55 13.29 -6.32
N THR A 182 -19.35 13.40 -5.76
CA THR A 182 -18.26 14.23 -6.31
C THR A 182 -17.56 13.57 -7.49
N GLY A 183 -17.68 12.26 -7.63
CA GLY A 183 -16.98 11.43 -8.61
C GLY A 183 -15.70 10.81 -8.09
N ASP A 184 -15.24 11.20 -6.89
CA ASP A 184 -14.11 10.56 -6.24
C ASP A 184 -14.55 9.27 -5.51
N VAL A 185 -13.63 8.31 -5.46
CA VAL A 185 -13.86 7.00 -4.83
C VAL A 185 -12.78 6.72 -3.82
N LEU A 186 -13.13 5.99 -2.77
CA LEU A 186 -12.15 5.43 -1.85
C LEU A 186 -12.31 3.91 -1.84
N PRO A 187 -11.33 3.16 -2.38
CA PRO A 187 -11.36 1.71 -2.44
C PRO A 187 -11.35 1.07 -1.04
N TYR A 188 -11.89 -0.14 -0.96
CA TYR A 188 -12.00 -0.90 0.29
C TYR A 188 -10.65 -1.12 1.00
N ASP A 189 -9.57 -1.25 0.25
CA ASP A 189 -8.21 -1.50 0.77
C ASP A 189 -7.59 -0.28 1.47
N GLU A 190 -8.17 0.89 1.26
CA GLU A 190 -7.82 2.12 1.95
C GLU A 190 -8.46 2.24 3.35
N TYR A 191 -9.41 1.36 3.69
CA TYR A 191 -10.12 1.36 4.97
C TYR A 191 -9.52 0.36 5.97
N PRO A 192 -9.45 0.70 7.27
CA PRO A 192 -9.01 -0.23 8.31
C PRO A 192 -10.09 -1.23 8.76
N MET A 193 -11.35 -1.09 8.29
CA MET A 193 -12.47 -1.96 8.64
C MET A 193 -13.17 -2.47 7.39
N LEU A 194 -13.99 -3.50 7.56
CA LEU A 194 -14.91 -3.97 6.52
C LEU A 194 -15.94 -2.89 6.17
N ILE A 195 -16.23 -2.80 4.88
CA ILE A 195 -17.26 -1.92 4.34
C ILE A 195 -18.45 -2.79 3.95
N GLU A 196 -19.62 -2.44 4.46
CA GLU A 196 -20.89 -3.03 4.09
C GLU A 196 -21.74 -2.01 3.33
N GLU A 197 -22.62 -2.47 2.45
CA GLU A 197 -23.56 -1.60 1.74
C GLU A 197 -24.47 -0.87 2.74
N GLY A 198 -24.78 0.39 2.46
CA GLY A 198 -25.61 1.22 3.32
C GLY A 198 -24.87 1.87 4.50
N GLN A 199 -23.56 1.92 4.47
CA GLN A 199 -22.76 2.62 5.49
C GLN A 199 -22.32 4.01 5.01
N VAL A 200 -22.15 4.93 5.97
CA VAL A 200 -21.65 6.28 5.76
C VAL A 200 -20.41 6.50 6.59
N PHE A 201 -19.37 7.03 5.98
CA PHE A 201 -18.08 7.27 6.60
C PHE A 201 -17.72 8.74 6.56
N VAL A 202 -17.01 9.18 7.60
CA VAL A 202 -16.33 10.47 7.69
C VAL A 202 -14.84 10.19 7.80
N ILE A 203 -14.04 10.82 6.94
CA ILE A 203 -12.60 10.70 6.98
C ILE A 203 -12.01 12.09 7.17
N ASP A 204 -11.32 12.27 8.29
CA ASP A 204 -10.63 13.50 8.63
C ASP A 204 -9.17 13.43 8.22
N TYR A 205 -8.79 14.16 7.17
CA TYR A 205 -7.41 14.30 6.72
C TYR A 205 -6.77 15.50 7.42
N THR A 206 -5.87 15.24 8.34
CA THR A 206 -5.08 16.28 9.01
C THR A 206 -3.80 16.55 8.24
N LYS A 207 -3.59 17.82 7.90
CA LYS A 207 -2.38 18.28 7.21
C LYS A 207 -1.23 18.53 8.19
N THR A 208 -0.03 18.71 7.65
CA THR A 208 1.19 19.01 8.43
C THR A 208 1.13 20.35 9.14
N ASP A 209 0.29 21.29 8.68
CA ASP A 209 0.02 22.58 9.34
C ASP A 209 -1.08 22.51 10.42
N GLY A 210 -1.67 21.32 10.63
CA GLY A 210 -2.73 21.07 11.60
C GLY A 210 -4.14 21.36 11.09
N SER A 211 -4.32 21.88 9.88
CA SER A 211 -5.64 22.02 9.27
C SER A 211 -6.26 20.65 8.95
N VAL A 212 -7.60 20.55 9.04
CA VAL A 212 -8.34 19.32 8.80
C VAL A 212 -9.22 19.50 7.58
N ASN A 213 -9.10 18.58 6.63
CA ASN A 213 -10.04 18.41 5.51
C ASN A 213 -10.92 17.21 5.80
N ARG A 214 -12.21 17.43 6.04
CA ARG A 214 -13.21 16.39 6.30
C ARG A 214 -13.91 16.01 5.02
N LEU A 215 -13.88 14.72 4.68
CA LEU A 215 -14.55 14.15 3.52
C LEU A 215 -15.59 13.13 3.95
N TYR A 216 -16.63 12.97 3.14
CA TYR A 216 -17.78 12.12 3.40
C TYR A 216 -17.91 11.08 2.30
N TYR A 217 -18.02 9.83 2.70
CA TYR A 217 -18.12 8.70 1.79
C TYR A 217 -19.33 7.83 2.15
N ARG A 218 -19.94 7.20 1.14
CA ARG A 218 -20.99 6.19 1.38
C ARG A 218 -20.75 4.96 0.52
N SER A 219 -21.20 3.82 1.01
CA SER A 219 -21.20 2.54 0.31
C SER A 219 -22.60 2.23 -0.19
N ASP A 220 -22.85 2.46 -1.46
CA ASP A 220 -24.16 2.29 -2.11
C ASP A 220 -24.09 1.36 -3.33
N GLY A 221 -23.32 0.29 -3.23
CA GLY A 221 -23.16 -0.72 -4.29
C GLY A 221 -21.97 -0.50 -5.21
N TYR A 222 -21.14 0.53 -4.99
CA TYR A 222 -19.91 0.70 -5.76
C TYR A 222 -18.89 -0.39 -5.38
N VAL A 223 -18.40 -1.10 -6.41
CA VAL A 223 -17.48 -2.24 -6.23
C VAL A 223 -16.14 -1.93 -6.89
N TRP A 224 -15.04 -2.10 -6.15
CA TRP A 224 -13.69 -2.02 -6.64
C TRP A 224 -12.99 -3.37 -6.47
N ASN A 225 -12.49 -3.96 -7.57
CA ASN A 225 -11.87 -5.29 -7.59
C ASN A 225 -12.72 -6.40 -6.90
N GLY A 226 -14.03 -6.36 -7.10
CA GLY A 226 -14.95 -7.34 -6.54
C GLY A 226 -15.35 -7.13 -5.08
N LEU A 227 -14.86 -6.07 -4.42
CA LEU A 227 -15.17 -5.75 -3.03
C LEU A 227 -15.88 -4.39 -2.89
N GLN A 228 -16.84 -4.35 -1.97
CA GLN A 228 -17.62 -3.15 -1.67
C GLN A 228 -16.67 -2.01 -1.29
N SER A 229 -16.82 -0.90 -1.98
CA SER A 229 -16.02 0.32 -1.81
C SER A 229 -16.96 1.52 -1.63
N THR A 230 -16.40 2.73 -1.55
CA THR A 230 -17.18 3.92 -1.26
C THR A 230 -16.99 5.00 -2.30
N GLU A 231 -18.02 5.84 -2.46
CA GLU A 231 -17.99 7.04 -3.29
C GLU A 231 -18.14 8.28 -2.41
N GLU A 232 -17.35 9.31 -2.73
CA GLU A 232 -17.42 10.59 -2.04
C GLU A 232 -18.70 11.34 -2.43
N PHE A 233 -19.31 12.02 -1.45
CA PHE A 233 -20.46 12.86 -1.67
C PHE A 233 -20.34 14.22 -0.98
N ALA A 234 -21.03 15.22 -1.52
CA ALA A 234 -21.06 16.57 -0.98
C ALA A 234 -22.04 16.68 0.19
N ILE A 235 -21.68 17.49 1.19
CA ILE A 235 -22.60 17.96 2.23
C ILE A 235 -23.13 19.32 1.80
N GLU A 236 -24.46 19.45 1.72
CA GLU A 236 -25.15 20.70 1.39
C GLU A 236 -25.24 21.64 2.60
#